data_9868305254d51ab18d6810928c565196
#
_entry.id   9868305254d51ab18d6810928c565196
#
_cell.length_a   1.000
_cell.length_b   1.000
_cell.length_c   1.000
_cell.angle_alpha   90.00
_cell.angle_beta   90.00
_cell.angle_gamma   90.00
#
_symmetry.space_group_name_H-M   'P 1'
#
loop_
_entity.id
_entity.type
_entity.pdbx_description
1 polymer ?
#
loop_
_entity_poly.entity_id
_entity_poly.type
_entity_poly.pdbx_seq_one_letter_code
_entity_poly.pdbx_strand_id
1 'polypeptide(L)'
;MIHMGHGHGVYIDATLKMAKRYDNLYLEMSGMPMGSKIYEAYKTIGTDRIMFGTDAPFHHPTVEMQKVITSGLTPNEQEDVFYNNAAKLMGVL
;
A
#
# COMPACT_ATOMS: atom_id res chain seq x y z
N MET A 1 0.69 7.31 5.89
CA MET A 1 -0.32 6.63 6.74
C MET A 1 0.02 5.16 6.82
N ILE A 2 0.49 4.75 7.95
CA ILE A 2 0.86 3.36 8.23
C ILE A 2 -0.42 2.53 8.39
N HIS A 3 -0.39 1.30 7.87
CA HIS A 3 -1.49 0.32 7.88
C HIS A 3 -2.73 0.73 7.07
N MET A 4 -2.70 1.84 6.36
CA MET A 4 -3.76 2.36 5.48
C MET A 4 -5.20 2.06 5.95
N GLY A 5 -5.47 2.25 7.24
CA GLY A 5 -6.77 1.97 7.87
C GLY A 5 -6.85 0.63 8.60
N HIS A 6 -5.75 -0.14 8.59
CA HIS A 6 -5.58 -1.41 9.29
C HIS A 6 -6.64 -2.44 8.88
N GLY A 7 -7.30 -3.10 9.83
CA GLY A 7 -8.14 -4.26 9.57
C GLY A 7 -9.62 -3.98 9.34
N HIS A 8 -10.06 -2.74 9.32
CA HIS A 8 -11.47 -2.41 9.22
C HIS A 8 -11.80 -1.72 7.90
N GLY A 9 -12.73 -2.28 7.12
CA GLY A 9 -13.08 -1.77 5.81
C GLY A 9 -13.49 -0.30 5.80
N VAL A 10 -14.25 0.15 6.81
CA VAL A 10 -14.66 1.55 6.91
C VAL A 10 -13.46 2.49 7.03
N TYR A 11 -12.46 2.10 7.80
CA TYR A 11 -11.25 2.91 7.98
C TYR A 11 -10.37 2.88 6.73
N ILE A 12 -10.31 1.74 6.04
CA ILE A 12 -9.58 1.63 4.78
C ILE A 12 -10.23 2.56 3.74
N ASP A 13 -11.54 2.54 3.60
CA ASP A 13 -12.26 3.40 2.66
C ASP A 13 -12.09 4.88 3.00
N ALA A 14 -12.13 5.23 4.28
CA ALA A 14 -11.88 6.60 4.73
C ALA A 14 -10.45 7.03 4.38
N THR A 15 -9.47 6.14 4.55
CA THR A 15 -8.08 6.40 4.19
C THR A 15 -7.93 6.65 2.70
N LEU A 16 -8.57 5.87 1.85
CA LEU A 16 -8.54 6.06 0.40
C LEU A 16 -9.14 7.41 0.00
N LYS A 17 -10.23 7.80 0.61
CA LYS A 17 -10.86 9.12 0.38
C LYS A 17 -9.91 10.26 0.76
N MET A 18 -9.24 10.13 1.90
CA MET A 18 -8.27 11.13 2.35
C MET A 18 -7.07 11.21 1.42
N ALA A 19 -6.56 10.07 0.97
CA ALA A 19 -5.43 10.03 0.04
C ALA A 19 -5.78 10.64 -1.32
N LYS A 20 -7.03 10.48 -1.78
CA LYS A 20 -7.52 11.10 -3.00
C LYS A 20 -7.60 12.62 -2.85
N ARG A 21 -7.96 13.09 -1.67
CA ARG A 21 -8.14 14.53 -1.38
C ARG A 21 -6.80 15.24 -1.18
N TYR A 22 -5.82 14.56 -0.57
CA TYR A 22 -4.53 15.13 -0.22
C TYR A 22 -3.40 14.38 -0.93
N ASP A 23 -2.79 14.99 -1.93
CA ASP A 23 -1.80 14.35 -2.77
C ASP A 23 -0.42 14.16 -2.10
N ASN A 24 -0.22 14.73 -0.92
CA ASN A 24 0.97 14.50 -0.10
C ASN A 24 0.80 13.36 0.90
N LEU A 25 -0.31 12.62 0.87
CA LEU A 25 -0.57 11.50 1.75
C LEU A 25 -0.13 10.21 1.08
N TYR A 26 0.79 9.50 1.72
CA TYR A 26 1.32 8.21 1.27
C TYR A 26 0.70 7.09 2.12
N LEU A 27 0.44 5.94 1.50
CA LEU A 27 -0.18 4.79 2.14
C LEU A 27 0.84 3.66 2.29
N GLU A 28 0.89 3.06 3.47
CA GLU A 28 1.70 1.87 3.72
C GLU A 28 0.77 0.72 4.10
N MET A 29 0.97 -0.48 3.51
CA MET A 29 -0.07 -1.50 3.46
C MET A 29 0.07 -2.62 4.49
N SER A 30 1.10 -2.61 5.35
CA SER A 30 1.26 -3.70 6.32
C SER A 30 0.08 -3.78 7.28
N GLY A 31 -0.26 -5.00 7.68
CA GLY A 31 -1.36 -5.24 8.63
C GLY A 31 -2.75 -5.02 8.08
N MET A 32 -2.91 -4.43 6.91
CA MET A 32 -4.19 -4.28 6.24
C MET A 32 -4.51 -5.61 5.53
N PRO A 33 -5.61 -6.31 5.89
CA PRO A 33 -5.75 -7.73 5.52
C PRO A 33 -6.26 -7.98 4.10
N MET A 34 -6.72 -6.96 3.39
CA MET A 34 -7.42 -7.15 2.12
C MET A 34 -6.56 -6.73 0.93
N GLY A 35 -5.94 -7.70 0.25
CA GLY A 35 -5.15 -7.44 -0.95
C GLY A 35 -5.91 -6.68 -2.04
N SER A 36 -7.22 -6.89 -2.17
CA SER A 36 -8.06 -6.16 -3.11
C SER A 36 -8.05 -4.65 -2.85
N LYS A 37 -7.82 -4.21 -1.63
CA LYS A 37 -7.75 -2.79 -1.29
C LYS A 37 -6.48 -2.13 -1.81
N ILE A 38 -5.42 -2.90 -2.05
CA ILE A 38 -4.22 -2.39 -2.71
C ILE A 38 -4.55 -2.00 -4.15
N TYR A 39 -5.26 -2.85 -4.88
CA TYR A 39 -5.71 -2.54 -6.24
C TYR A 39 -6.67 -1.36 -6.25
N GLU A 40 -7.60 -1.30 -5.31
CA GLU A 40 -8.52 -0.19 -5.16
C GLU A 40 -7.77 1.13 -4.89
N ALA A 41 -6.75 1.10 -4.05
CA ALA A 41 -5.88 2.25 -3.81
C ALA A 41 -5.18 2.69 -5.10
N TYR A 42 -4.65 1.74 -5.87
CA TYR A 42 -4.05 2.02 -7.17
C TYR A 42 -5.05 2.73 -8.10
N LYS A 43 -6.28 2.23 -8.20
CA LYS A 43 -7.31 2.84 -9.04
C LYS A 43 -7.71 4.23 -8.54
N THR A 44 -7.54 4.51 -7.26
CA THR A 44 -7.93 5.77 -6.64
C THR A 44 -6.84 6.84 -6.74
N ILE A 45 -5.58 6.48 -6.47
CA ILE A 45 -4.47 7.45 -6.35
C ILE A 45 -3.23 7.10 -7.19
N GLY A 46 -3.25 6.01 -7.96
CA GLY A 46 -2.07 5.51 -8.66
C GLY A 46 -1.15 4.72 -7.74
N THR A 47 -0.06 4.16 -8.29
CA THR A 47 0.86 3.33 -7.49
C THR A 47 1.96 4.13 -6.81
N ASP A 48 2.21 5.35 -7.21
CA ASP A 48 3.37 6.12 -6.78
C ASP A 48 3.34 6.56 -5.31
N ARG A 49 2.21 6.39 -4.63
CA ARG A 49 2.06 6.73 -3.21
C ARG A 49 1.69 5.55 -2.32
N ILE A 50 1.79 4.32 -2.85
CA ILE A 50 1.51 3.09 -2.10
C ILE A 50 2.84 2.40 -1.80
N MET A 51 3.09 2.09 -0.54
CA MET A 51 4.35 1.52 -0.10
C MET A 51 4.15 0.20 0.62
N PHE A 52 5.08 -0.72 0.39
CA PHE A 52 5.11 -2.02 1.03
C PHE A 52 5.75 -1.94 2.41
N GLY A 53 5.19 -2.69 3.35
CA GLY A 53 5.79 -2.93 4.65
C GLY A 53 5.32 -4.28 5.17
N THR A 54 6.02 -4.84 6.14
CA THR A 54 5.72 -6.16 6.70
C THR A 54 5.20 -6.10 8.13
N ASP A 55 5.54 -5.06 8.87
CA ASP A 55 5.25 -4.98 10.30
C ASP A 55 5.78 -6.22 11.06
N ALA A 56 6.91 -6.77 10.60
CA ALA A 56 7.53 -7.91 11.26
C ALA A 56 7.97 -7.49 12.68
N PRO A 57 7.90 -8.37 13.68
CA PRO A 57 7.53 -9.79 13.58
C PRO A 57 6.03 -10.09 13.72
N PHE A 58 5.17 -9.08 13.85
CA PHE A 58 3.73 -9.28 14.06
C PHE A 58 3.05 -9.92 12.84
N HIS A 59 3.53 -9.59 11.63
CA HIS A 59 3.06 -10.20 10.40
C HIS A 59 4.24 -10.84 9.68
N HIS A 60 3.99 -11.94 8.96
CA HIS A 60 5.04 -12.63 8.24
C HIS A 60 5.29 -11.94 6.91
N PRO A 61 6.56 -11.63 6.56
CA PRO A 61 6.88 -10.93 5.30
C PRO A 61 6.32 -11.60 4.06
N THR A 62 6.34 -12.95 4.00
CA THR A 62 5.82 -13.70 2.85
C THR A 62 4.32 -13.46 2.67
N VAL A 63 3.55 -13.44 3.75
CA VAL A 63 2.11 -13.18 3.71
C VAL A 63 1.86 -11.77 3.20
N GLU A 64 2.61 -10.79 3.69
CA GLU A 64 2.46 -9.40 3.27
C GLU A 64 2.85 -9.21 1.79
N MET A 65 3.87 -9.90 1.31
CA MET A 65 4.25 -9.90 -0.11
C MET A 65 3.13 -10.47 -0.99
N GLN A 66 2.49 -11.56 -0.55
CA GLN A 66 1.42 -12.18 -1.33
C GLN A 66 0.22 -11.25 -1.53
N LYS A 67 -0.07 -10.37 -0.61
CA LYS A 67 -1.14 -9.39 -0.79
C LYS A 67 -0.87 -8.49 -2.01
N VAL A 68 0.37 -8.07 -2.20
CA VAL A 68 0.76 -7.26 -3.35
C VAL A 68 0.75 -8.10 -4.63
N ILE A 69 1.36 -9.29 -4.59
CA ILE A 69 1.48 -10.17 -5.76
C ILE A 69 0.11 -10.58 -6.30
N THR A 70 -0.85 -10.81 -5.41
CA THR A 70 -2.19 -11.26 -5.78
C THR A 70 -3.22 -10.14 -5.91
N SER A 71 -2.80 -8.88 -5.76
CA SER A 71 -3.72 -7.73 -5.74
C SER A 71 -4.33 -7.38 -7.09
N GLY A 72 -3.75 -7.83 -8.18
CA GLY A 72 -4.16 -7.46 -9.54
C GLY A 72 -3.24 -6.42 -10.19
N LEU A 73 -2.25 -5.91 -9.48
CA LEU A 73 -1.26 -5.01 -10.05
C LEU A 73 -0.36 -5.74 -11.04
N THR A 74 0.10 -5.02 -12.07
CA THR A 74 1.10 -5.54 -13.00
C THR A 74 2.45 -5.68 -12.29
N PRO A 75 3.40 -6.50 -12.84
CA PRO A 75 4.73 -6.61 -12.24
C PRO A 75 5.44 -5.27 -12.04
N ASN A 76 5.32 -4.34 -12.98
CA ASN A 76 5.94 -3.01 -12.83
C ASN A 76 5.29 -2.21 -11.71
N GLU A 77 3.97 -2.26 -11.60
CA GLU A 77 3.24 -1.61 -10.51
C GLU A 77 3.57 -2.23 -9.15
N GLN A 78 3.75 -3.55 -9.10
CA GLN A 78 4.21 -4.22 -7.89
C GLN A 78 5.60 -3.75 -7.47
N GLU A 79 6.50 -3.57 -8.43
CA GLU A 79 7.86 -3.10 -8.15
C GLU A 79 7.85 -1.67 -7.56
N ASP A 80 6.96 -0.82 -8.04
CA ASP A 80 6.76 0.50 -7.47
C ASP A 80 6.33 0.41 -6.00
N VAL A 81 5.36 -0.43 -5.70
CA VAL A 81 4.86 -0.63 -4.33
C VAL A 81 5.94 -1.26 -3.45
N PHE A 82 6.66 -2.27 -3.96
CA PHE A 82 7.68 -2.98 -3.17
C PHE A 82 8.91 -2.13 -2.85
N TYR A 83 9.31 -1.24 -3.77
CA TYR A 83 10.60 -0.58 -3.61
C TYR A 83 10.64 0.87 -4.09
N ASN A 84 10.22 1.16 -5.32
CA ASN A 84 10.52 2.43 -5.96
C ASN A 84 9.90 3.62 -5.24
N ASN A 85 8.68 3.49 -4.75
CA ASN A 85 7.97 4.60 -4.10
C ASN A 85 8.66 5.02 -2.80
N ALA A 86 9.01 4.06 -1.96
CA ALA A 86 9.72 4.34 -0.71
C ALA A 86 11.11 4.91 -0.99
N ALA A 87 11.81 4.37 -1.98
CA ALA A 87 13.14 4.84 -2.37
C ALA A 87 13.12 6.30 -2.84
N LYS A 88 12.12 6.67 -3.62
CA LYS A 88 11.93 8.06 -4.06
C LYS A 88 11.64 8.98 -2.88
N LEU A 89 10.72 8.57 -2.01
CA LEU A 89 10.34 9.37 -0.85
C LEU A 89 11.54 9.62 0.07
N MET A 90 12.40 8.60 0.21
CA MET A 90 13.60 8.68 1.05
C MET A 90 14.81 9.29 0.35
N GLY A 91 14.72 9.59 -0.93
CA GLY A 91 15.79 10.24 -1.67
C GLY A 91 16.96 9.35 -2.03
N VAL A 92 16.77 8.02 -2.11
CA VAL A 92 17.83 7.05 -2.42
C VAL A 92 17.70 6.46 -3.83
N LEU A 93 16.71 6.88 -4.59
CA LEU A 93 16.51 6.46 -5.97
C LEU A 93 16.82 7.58 -6.94
#